data_9b47744f445da754d03c11f49bd605c2
#
_entry.id   9b47744f445da754d03c11f49bd605c2
#
_cell.length_a   1.000
_cell.length_b   1.000
_cell.length_c   1.000
_cell.angle_alpha   90.00
_cell.angle_beta   90.00
_cell.angle_gamma   90.00
#
_symmetry.space_group_name_H-M   'P 1'
#
loop_
_entity.id
_entity.type
_entity.pdbx_description
1 polymer ?
#
loop_
_entity_poly.entity_id
_entity_poly.type
_entity_poly.pdbx_seq_one_letter_code
_entity_poly.pdbx_strand_id
1 'polypeptide(L)'
;MQRNLKDMLNILTKGTKLHISVVFLGKHGNAMTALPHGSRIHSTEICDTAKSSYKELLTCIRCRNTVLRRVVRTKKPLFGHGGNGIYEYCHPVVRDGEAVCVIFIGHIRSGVGEFERILHSKFSEELIDTLETDFTEEDCKITADILEDYILRLLEKFGDGSSGDRSSLIENIKSYIRENLYYDFSLRETADFFGYNEKYLGRKFKEHTGLTVKEYTHRLRIDSAKEKLASTNLKISEIAGMVGFNNVTYFNRIFMREVSVTPAQYRKERKGGTYGAEL
;
A
#
# COMPACT_ATOMS: atom_id res chain seq x y z
N MET A 1 -5.18 18.86 10.23
CA MET A 1 -4.00 18.00 10.04
C MET A 1 -3.78 17.65 8.57
N GLN A 2 -4.79 17.20 7.85
CA GLN A 2 -4.71 16.72 6.46
C GLN A 2 -4.03 17.69 5.48
N ARG A 3 -4.51 18.93 5.39
CA ARG A 3 -3.95 19.92 4.44
C ARG A 3 -2.46 20.18 4.68
N ASN A 4 -2.08 20.34 5.91
CA ASN A 4 -0.72 20.75 6.25
C ASN A 4 0.34 19.70 5.90
N LEU A 5 0.11 18.41 6.20
CA LEU A 5 1.10 17.37 5.87
C LEU A 5 1.17 17.13 4.35
N LYS A 6 0.02 17.12 3.67
CA LYS A 6 -0.02 17.02 2.21
C LYS A 6 0.73 18.16 1.53
N ASP A 7 0.50 19.38 2.01
CA ASP A 7 1.14 20.56 1.43
C ASP A 7 2.65 20.54 1.67
N MET A 8 3.09 20.07 2.86
CA MET A 8 4.51 19.88 3.16
C MET A 8 5.16 18.84 2.24
N LEU A 9 4.53 17.67 2.06
CA LEU A 9 5.04 16.65 1.14
C LEU A 9 5.13 17.19 -0.30
N ASN A 10 4.11 17.91 -0.77
CA ASN A 10 4.11 18.52 -2.09
C ASN A 10 5.23 19.58 -2.26
N ILE A 11 5.53 20.33 -1.20
CA ILE A 11 6.63 21.32 -1.23
C ILE A 11 7.98 20.61 -1.32
N LEU A 12 8.19 19.57 -0.49
CA LEU A 12 9.45 18.83 -0.45
C LEU A 12 9.74 18.05 -1.73
N THR A 13 8.71 17.62 -2.44
CA THR A 13 8.87 16.88 -3.71
C THR A 13 8.80 17.78 -4.94
N LYS A 14 8.52 19.08 -4.77
CA LYS A 14 8.38 20.01 -5.89
C LYS A 14 9.70 20.20 -6.62
N GLY A 15 9.72 19.89 -7.91
CA GLY A 15 10.92 20.00 -8.76
C GLY A 15 11.91 18.85 -8.61
N THR A 16 11.58 17.83 -7.82
CA THR A 16 12.33 16.57 -7.70
C THR A 16 11.56 15.41 -8.33
N LYS A 17 12.24 14.31 -8.53
CA LYS A 17 11.65 13.01 -8.95
C LYS A 17 11.38 12.09 -7.74
N LEU A 18 11.57 12.59 -6.53
CA LEU A 18 11.39 11.84 -5.30
C LEU A 18 9.92 11.47 -5.07
N HIS A 19 9.74 10.30 -4.49
CA HIS A 19 8.45 9.87 -3.94
C HIS A 19 8.56 9.76 -2.42
N ILE A 20 7.78 10.57 -1.69
CA ILE A 20 7.73 10.52 -0.23
C ILE A 20 6.37 9.97 0.20
N SER A 21 6.40 8.91 1.00
CA SER A 21 5.19 8.34 1.61
C SER A 21 5.34 8.20 3.12
N VAL A 22 4.22 8.35 3.85
CA VAL A 22 4.19 8.25 5.32
C VAL A 22 3.16 7.21 5.73
N VAL A 23 3.60 6.22 6.51
CA VAL A 23 2.75 5.15 7.03
C VAL A 23 2.61 5.33 8.54
N PHE A 24 1.45 5.80 9.00
CA PHE A 24 1.15 5.91 10.42
C PHE A 24 0.81 4.55 11.02
N LEU A 25 1.18 4.32 12.28
CA LEU A 25 1.10 3.04 12.97
C LEU A 25 0.11 3.07 14.13
N GLY A 26 -0.46 1.93 14.47
CA GLY A 26 -1.29 1.73 15.65
C GLY A 26 -2.43 2.76 15.78
N LYS A 27 -2.55 3.35 16.95
CA LYS A 27 -3.55 4.39 17.26
C LYS A 27 -3.42 5.66 16.41
N HIS A 28 -2.25 5.88 15.81
CA HIS A 28 -1.97 7.02 14.92
C HIS A 28 -2.44 6.77 13.48
N GLY A 29 -2.92 5.58 13.16
CA GLY A 29 -3.47 5.21 11.86
C GLY A 29 -4.60 6.13 11.37
N ASN A 30 -5.29 6.82 12.28
CA ASN A 30 -6.26 7.85 11.95
C ASN A 30 -5.67 9.02 11.14
N ALA A 31 -4.41 9.34 11.35
CA ALA A 31 -3.70 10.34 10.57
C ALA A 31 -3.44 9.89 9.12
N MET A 32 -3.47 8.57 8.88
CA MET A 32 -3.22 7.97 7.57
C MET A 32 -4.34 8.24 6.55
N THR A 33 -5.62 8.29 7.00
CA THR A 33 -6.75 8.65 6.13
C THR A 33 -6.68 10.08 5.63
N ALA A 34 -5.82 10.87 6.26
CA ALA A 34 -5.58 12.26 5.96
C ALA A 34 -4.68 12.49 4.74
N LEU A 35 -3.93 11.47 4.29
CA LEU A 35 -3.01 11.60 3.17
C LEU A 35 -3.64 11.04 1.88
N PRO A 36 -3.34 11.63 0.72
CA PRO A 36 -3.70 11.05 -0.56
C PRO A 36 -3.16 9.63 -0.71
N HIS A 37 -3.82 8.80 -1.51
CA HIS A 37 -3.41 7.42 -1.75
C HIS A 37 -1.94 7.31 -2.19
N GLY A 38 -1.51 8.14 -3.14
CA GLY A 38 -0.12 8.17 -3.61
C GLY A 38 0.92 8.52 -2.54
N SER A 39 0.53 9.25 -1.47
CA SER A 39 1.44 9.56 -0.35
C SER A 39 1.51 8.46 0.71
N ARG A 40 0.79 7.35 0.53
CA ARG A 40 0.74 6.21 1.45
C ARG A 40 1.37 4.95 0.87
N ILE A 41 1.42 4.84 -0.45
CA ILE A 41 1.98 3.70 -1.17
C ILE A 41 2.87 4.17 -2.32
N HIS A 42 3.77 3.31 -2.76
CA HIS A 42 4.48 3.51 -4.02
C HIS A 42 3.50 3.30 -5.18
N SER A 43 3.11 4.37 -5.80
CA SER A 43 2.26 4.36 -7.00
C SER A 43 2.83 5.37 -8.00
N THR A 44 3.86 4.94 -8.69
CA THR A 44 4.50 5.69 -9.76
C THR A 44 4.62 4.79 -10.96
N GLU A 45 4.80 5.34 -12.13
CA GLU A 45 4.81 4.60 -13.38
C GLU A 45 5.85 3.48 -13.38
N ILE A 46 7.07 3.76 -12.91
CA ILE A 46 8.12 2.73 -12.79
C ILE A 46 7.75 1.66 -11.76
N CYS A 47 7.14 2.04 -10.65
CA CYS A 47 6.67 1.08 -9.64
C CYS A 47 5.52 0.22 -10.15
N ASP A 48 4.61 0.78 -10.93
CA ASP A 48 3.47 0.05 -11.51
C ASP A 48 3.94 -0.90 -12.60
N THR A 49 4.91 -0.49 -13.41
CA THR A 49 5.62 -1.37 -14.36
C THR A 49 6.36 -2.49 -13.64
N ALA A 50 7.07 -2.18 -12.55
CA ALA A 50 7.75 -3.16 -11.71
C ALA A 50 6.83 -4.20 -11.07
N LYS A 51 5.54 -3.92 -10.96
CA LYS A 51 4.49 -4.78 -10.37
C LYS A 51 3.59 -5.39 -11.44
N SER A 52 3.99 -5.38 -12.69
CA SER A 52 3.19 -5.83 -13.84
C SER A 52 2.79 -7.31 -13.75
N SER A 53 3.57 -8.14 -13.06
CA SER A 53 3.20 -9.53 -12.76
C SER A 53 2.85 -9.72 -11.29
N TYR A 54 1.97 -10.69 -11.02
CA TYR A 54 1.60 -11.08 -9.65
C TYR A 54 2.81 -11.46 -8.78
N LYS A 55 3.79 -12.17 -9.35
CA LYS A 55 5.02 -12.56 -8.65
C LYS A 55 5.84 -11.35 -8.21
N GLU A 56 5.97 -10.38 -9.07
CA GLU A 56 6.72 -9.14 -8.80
C GLU A 56 6.00 -8.26 -7.81
N LEU A 57 4.66 -8.13 -7.93
CA LEU A 57 3.83 -7.46 -6.95
C LEU A 57 4.03 -8.07 -5.56
N LEU A 58 3.92 -9.40 -5.42
CA LEU A 58 4.14 -10.08 -4.13
C LEU A 58 5.55 -9.86 -3.58
N THR A 59 6.55 -9.83 -4.46
CA THR A 59 7.95 -9.61 -4.06
C THR A 59 8.15 -8.20 -3.51
N CYS A 60 7.63 -7.19 -4.20
CA CYS A 60 7.67 -5.81 -3.75
C CYS A 60 6.99 -5.65 -2.38
N ILE A 61 5.83 -6.22 -2.25
CA ILE A 61 5.01 -6.27 -1.06
C ILE A 61 5.76 -6.87 0.13
N ARG A 62 6.31 -8.09 -0.01
CA ARG A 62 7.09 -8.77 1.03
C ARG A 62 8.31 -7.96 1.45
N CYS A 63 9.01 -7.37 0.48
CA CYS A 63 10.15 -6.50 0.72
C CYS A 63 9.74 -5.32 1.63
N ARG A 64 8.72 -4.57 1.25
CA ARG A 64 8.24 -3.41 2.03
C ARG A 64 7.81 -3.80 3.45
N ASN A 65 7.07 -4.88 3.61
CA ASN A 65 6.66 -5.35 4.94
C ASN A 65 7.84 -5.77 5.81
N THR A 66 8.84 -6.43 5.21
CA THR A 66 10.05 -6.83 5.93
C THR A 66 10.81 -5.60 6.43
N VAL A 67 10.95 -4.59 5.55
CA VAL A 67 11.58 -3.31 5.89
C VAL A 67 10.80 -2.60 6.98
N LEU A 68 9.48 -2.45 6.81
CA LEU A 68 8.60 -1.80 7.78
C LEU A 68 8.70 -2.46 9.17
N ARG A 69 8.58 -3.79 9.24
CA ARG A 69 8.72 -4.54 10.51
C ARG A 69 10.10 -4.35 11.15
N ARG A 70 11.16 -4.34 10.34
CA ARG A 70 12.53 -4.13 10.82
C ARG A 70 12.70 -2.73 11.40
N VAL A 71 12.32 -1.70 10.65
CA VAL A 71 12.44 -0.28 11.03
C VAL A 71 11.62 0.01 12.30
N VAL A 72 10.39 -0.47 12.37
CA VAL A 72 9.52 -0.32 13.56
C VAL A 72 10.13 -1.01 14.79
N ARG A 73 10.63 -2.24 14.64
CA ARG A 73 11.24 -2.99 15.74
C ARG A 73 12.54 -2.40 16.23
N THR A 74 13.42 -1.99 15.31
CA THR A 74 14.76 -1.50 15.65
C THR A 74 14.76 -0.03 16.01
N LYS A 75 13.73 0.73 15.57
CA LYS A 75 13.66 2.19 15.70
C LYS A 75 14.89 2.88 15.08
N LYS A 76 15.47 2.26 14.06
CA LYS A 76 16.61 2.77 13.31
C LYS A 76 16.26 2.93 11.85
N PRO A 77 16.72 3.98 11.19
CA PRO A 77 16.51 4.14 9.75
C PRO A 77 17.20 3.04 8.96
N LEU A 78 16.76 2.86 7.74
CA LEU A 78 17.34 1.92 6.78
C LEU A 78 17.37 2.59 5.40
N PHE A 79 18.56 2.64 4.80
CA PHE A 79 18.73 2.97 3.39
C PHE A 79 19.07 1.71 2.63
N GLY A 80 18.36 1.44 1.55
CA GLY A 80 18.55 0.22 0.79
C GLY A 80 17.72 0.21 -0.49
N HIS A 81 17.84 -0.88 -1.22
CA HIS A 81 17.12 -1.07 -2.49
C HIS A 81 16.12 -2.23 -2.40
N GLY A 82 15.04 -2.10 -3.16
CA GLY A 82 14.14 -3.22 -3.44
C GLY A 82 14.72 -4.19 -4.47
N GLY A 83 14.02 -5.29 -4.74
CA GLY A 83 14.39 -6.29 -5.74
C GLY A 83 14.47 -5.76 -7.20
N ASN A 84 14.09 -4.51 -7.42
CA ASN A 84 14.12 -3.83 -8.72
C ASN A 84 15.28 -2.83 -8.86
N GLY A 85 16.16 -2.73 -7.85
CA GLY A 85 17.32 -1.82 -7.90
C GLY A 85 17.01 -0.35 -7.56
N ILE A 86 15.75 -0.03 -7.25
CA ILE A 86 15.33 1.32 -6.84
C ILE A 86 15.63 1.49 -5.36
N TYR A 87 16.31 2.58 -4.99
CA TYR A 87 16.66 2.88 -3.61
C TYR A 87 15.54 3.60 -2.88
N GLU A 88 15.45 3.32 -1.59
CA GLU A 88 14.50 3.92 -0.68
C GLU A 88 15.13 4.09 0.70
N TYR A 89 14.92 5.23 1.32
CA TYR A 89 15.24 5.52 2.71
C TYR A 89 13.98 5.39 3.55
N CYS A 90 14.06 4.63 4.63
CA CYS A 90 12.97 4.34 5.53
C CYS A 90 13.31 4.86 6.92
N HIS A 91 12.58 5.87 7.40
CA HIS A 91 12.84 6.54 8.66
C HIS A 91 11.69 6.34 9.66
N PRO A 92 11.95 5.76 10.85
CA PRO A 92 10.92 5.63 11.88
C PRO A 92 10.80 6.95 12.65
N VAL A 93 9.62 7.51 12.71
CA VAL A 93 9.29 8.60 13.62
C VAL A 93 8.95 7.99 14.97
N VAL A 94 9.70 8.36 16.01
CA VAL A 94 9.57 7.78 17.35
C VAL A 94 9.07 8.83 18.35
N ARG A 95 8.03 8.46 19.12
CA ARG A 95 7.49 9.27 20.22
C ARG A 95 7.24 8.39 21.44
N ASP A 96 7.69 8.84 22.60
CA ASP A 96 7.56 8.11 23.88
C ASP A 96 8.09 6.67 23.81
N GLY A 97 9.18 6.47 23.04
CA GLY A 97 9.80 5.17 22.86
C GLY A 97 9.08 4.24 21.88
N GLU A 98 7.97 4.66 21.24
CA GLU A 98 7.23 3.87 20.27
C GLU A 98 7.28 4.52 18.88
N ALA A 99 7.34 3.69 17.84
CA ALA A 99 7.24 4.18 16.47
C ALA A 99 5.78 4.59 16.18
N VAL A 100 5.58 5.86 15.79
CA VAL A 100 4.25 6.41 15.49
C VAL A 100 3.94 6.43 14.00
N CYS A 101 4.97 6.55 13.17
CA CYS A 101 4.87 6.35 11.72
C CYS A 101 6.25 5.99 11.14
N VAL A 102 6.27 5.62 9.87
CA VAL A 102 7.49 5.45 9.07
C VAL A 102 7.38 6.33 7.84
N ILE A 103 8.41 7.13 7.60
CA ILE A 103 8.59 7.93 6.40
C ILE A 103 9.39 7.10 5.41
N PHE A 104 8.94 7.04 4.18
CA PHE A 104 9.63 6.41 3.07
C PHE A 104 9.97 7.49 2.04
N ILE A 105 11.26 7.64 1.71
CA ILE A 105 11.77 8.53 0.68
C ILE A 105 12.42 7.64 -0.37
N GLY A 106 11.86 7.60 -1.55
CA GLY A 106 12.26 6.66 -2.59
C GLY A 106 12.26 7.28 -3.97
N HIS A 107 12.35 6.42 -4.99
CA HIS A 107 12.60 6.79 -6.39
C HIS A 107 14.02 7.27 -6.65
N ILE A 108 14.99 6.72 -5.92
CA ILE A 108 16.38 7.10 -6.03
C ILE A 108 17.12 6.05 -6.87
N ARG A 109 17.89 6.52 -7.85
CA ARG A 109 18.80 5.73 -8.66
C ARG A 109 20.19 5.78 -8.05
N SER A 110 20.82 4.63 -7.92
CA SER A 110 22.17 4.55 -7.35
C SER A 110 23.26 5.05 -8.32
N GLY A 111 23.04 4.90 -9.61
CA GLY A 111 24.01 5.27 -10.66
C GLY A 111 25.22 4.34 -10.79
N VAL A 112 25.38 3.33 -9.90
CA VAL A 112 26.58 2.47 -9.87
C VAL A 112 26.26 1.02 -9.50
N GLY A 113 27.10 0.10 -9.99
CA GLY A 113 27.18 -1.28 -9.53
C GLY A 113 26.14 -2.24 -10.08
N GLU A 114 25.83 -3.28 -9.28
CA GLU A 114 24.93 -4.37 -9.68
C GLU A 114 23.48 -3.92 -9.81
N PHE A 115 23.05 -2.98 -8.99
CA PHE A 115 21.68 -2.48 -8.98
C PHE A 115 21.33 -1.67 -10.22
N GLU A 116 22.29 -0.96 -10.77
CA GLU A 116 22.15 -0.27 -12.06
C GLU A 116 21.92 -1.28 -13.20
N ARG A 117 22.63 -2.40 -13.18
CA ARG A 117 22.39 -3.50 -14.14
C ARG A 117 20.99 -4.11 -14.00
N ILE A 118 20.48 -4.21 -12.76
CA ILE A 118 19.12 -4.69 -12.51
C ILE A 118 18.09 -3.72 -13.09
N LEU A 119 18.26 -2.41 -12.89
CA LEU A 119 17.38 -1.40 -13.45
C LEU A 119 17.31 -1.51 -14.98
N HIS A 120 18.44 -1.48 -15.67
CA HIS A 120 18.51 -1.58 -17.14
C HIS A 120 18.01 -2.93 -17.68
N SER A 121 18.04 -4.01 -16.88
CA SER A 121 17.48 -5.30 -17.28
C SER A 121 15.96 -5.36 -17.20
N LYS A 122 15.32 -4.45 -16.47
CA LYS A 122 13.88 -4.48 -16.16
C LYS A 122 13.09 -3.34 -16.77
N PHE A 123 13.72 -2.20 -16.98
CA PHE A 123 13.04 -0.95 -17.35
C PHE A 123 13.68 -0.32 -18.57
N SER A 124 12.88 0.44 -19.33
CA SER A 124 13.37 1.30 -20.41
C SER A 124 14.12 2.51 -19.83
N GLU A 125 15.00 3.11 -20.62
CA GLU A 125 15.73 4.32 -20.24
C GLU A 125 14.77 5.45 -19.84
N GLU A 126 13.66 5.63 -20.57
CA GLU A 126 12.64 6.63 -20.25
C GLU A 126 12.07 6.46 -18.82
N LEU A 127 11.84 5.22 -18.37
CA LEU A 127 11.39 4.96 -17.02
C LEU A 127 12.50 5.14 -15.99
N ILE A 128 13.71 4.75 -16.30
CA ILE A 128 14.88 4.94 -15.44
C ILE A 128 15.14 6.43 -15.22
N ASP A 129 14.97 7.24 -16.25
CA ASP A 129 15.13 8.69 -16.18
C ASP A 129 14.04 9.38 -15.33
N THR A 130 12.99 8.66 -14.91
CA THR A 130 12.05 9.18 -13.91
C THR A 130 12.57 9.10 -12.49
N LEU A 131 13.69 8.43 -12.24
CA LEU A 131 14.31 8.32 -10.93
C LEU A 131 15.18 9.53 -10.62
N GLU A 132 15.29 9.85 -9.33
CA GLU A 132 16.17 10.89 -8.82
C GLU A 132 17.62 10.40 -8.77
N THR A 133 18.57 11.19 -9.24
CA THR A 133 19.98 10.82 -9.34
C THR A 133 20.88 11.54 -8.34
N ASP A 134 20.51 12.75 -7.95
CA ASP A 134 21.35 13.65 -7.16
C ASP A 134 20.88 13.71 -5.69
N PHE A 135 20.37 12.60 -5.16
CA PHE A 135 19.84 12.53 -3.81
C PHE A 135 20.51 11.41 -3.03
N THR A 136 21.34 11.80 -2.05
CA THR A 136 22.15 10.89 -1.26
C THR A 136 21.41 10.36 -0.02
N GLU A 137 22.00 9.39 0.69
CA GLU A 137 21.46 8.94 1.98
C GLU A 137 21.42 10.09 3.01
N GLU A 138 22.38 10.98 3.01
CA GLU A 138 22.39 12.13 3.93
C GLU A 138 21.28 13.14 3.60
N ASP A 139 20.99 13.37 2.31
CA ASP A 139 19.88 14.21 1.89
C ASP A 139 18.54 13.60 2.32
N CYS A 140 18.40 12.27 2.21
CA CYS A 140 17.24 11.56 2.72
C CYS A 140 17.07 11.72 4.22
N LYS A 141 18.17 11.65 4.97
CA LYS A 141 18.15 11.79 6.42
C LYS A 141 17.73 13.20 6.81
N ILE A 142 18.33 14.24 6.23
CA ILE A 142 17.95 15.64 6.48
C ILE A 142 16.47 15.86 6.17
N THR A 143 15.99 15.34 5.03
CA THR A 143 14.57 15.45 4.63
C THR A 143 13.66 14.74 5.63
N ALA A 144 14.06 13.55 6.10
CA ALA A 144 13.29 12.77 7.07
C ALA A 144 13.26 13.46 8.43
N ASP A 145 14.37 14.04 8.90
CA ASP A 145 14.46 14.77 10.18
C ASP A 145 13.51 15.99 10.16
N ILE A 146 13.47 16.75 9.06
CA ILE A 146 12.55 17.87 8.89
C ILE A 146 11.08 17.39 8.95
N LEU A 147 10.78 16.28 8.28
CA LEU A 147 9.44 15.70 8.29
C LEU A 147 9.06 15.12 9.64
N GLU A 148 10.00 14.49 10.36
CA GLU A 148 9.79 13.99 11.71
C GLU A 148 9.38 15.12 12.66
N ASP A 149 10.15 16.20 12.71
CA ASP A 149 9.85 17.39 13.53
C ASP A 149 8.45 17.94 13.19
N TYR A 150 8.14 18.03 11.91
CA TYR A 150 6.85 18.54 11.45
C TYR A 150 5.70 17.62 11.86
N ILE A 151 5.85 16.30 11.68
CA ILE A 151 4.85 15.30 12.05
C ILE A 151 4.63 15.29 13.57
N LEU A 152 5.70 15.32 14.37
CA LEU A 152 5.58 15.33 15.82
C LEU A 152 4.83 16.57 16.32
N ARG A 153 5.12 17.77 15.79
CA ARG A 153 4.36 19.00 16.09
C ARG A 153 2.89 18.91 15.65
N LEU A 154 2.59 18.26 14.53
CA LEU A 154 1.20 18.04 14.13
C LEU A 154 0.48 17.10 15.10
N LEU A 155 1.13 16.03 15.54
CA LEU A 155 0.57 15.08 16.51
C LEU A 155 0.36 15.75 17.89
N GLU A 156 1.23 16.65 18.31
CA GLU A 156 1.06 17.47 19.53
C GLU A 156 -0.16 18.41 19.41
N LYS A 157 -0.24 19.14 18.30
CA LYS A 157 -1.28 20.16 18.09
C LYS A 157 -2.68 19.57 17.93
N PHE A 158 -2.80 18.43 17.28
CA PHE A 158 -4.11 17.83 16.96
C PHE A 158 -4.41 16.58 17.79
N GLY A 159 -3.52 16.22 18.70
CA GLY A 159 -3.60 14.99 19.48
C GLY A 159 -3.35 13.75 18.62
N ASP A 160 -3.28 12.62 19.27
CA ASP A 160 -3.04 11.30 18.62
C ASP A 160 -4.22 10.80 17.76
N GLY A 161 -5.18 11.66 17.45
CA GLY A 161 -6.43 11.23 16.81
C GLY A 161 -7.31 10.42 17.77
N SER A 162 -6.95 10.37 19.06
CA SER A 162 -7.60 9.55 20.09
C SER A 162 -8.89 10.17 20.65
N SER A 163 -9.23 11.42 20.32
CA SER A 163 -10.58 11.97 20.58
C SER A 163 -11.53 11.42 19.51
N GLY A 164 -11.63 10.09 19.46
CA GLY A 164 -12.19 9.54 18.32
C GLY A 164 -13.52 8.93 18.47
N ASP A 165 -14.31 9.37 17.68
CA ASP A 165 -15.46 8.72 17.15
C ASP A 165 -15.12 7.27 16.76
N ARG A 166 -15.82 6.31 17.35
CA ARG A 166 -15.70 4.86 17.06
C ARG A 166 -15.85 4.53 15.57
N SER A 167 -16.47 5.42 14.81
CA SER A 167 -16.59 5.43 13.35
C SER A 167 -15.23 5.57 12.67
N SER A 168 -14.29 6.35 13.22
CA SER A 168 -13.00 6.58 12.60
C SER A 168 -12.10 5.34 12.62
N LEU A 169 -12.11 4.51 13.67
CA LEU A 169 -11.35 3.27 13.74
C LEU A 169 -11.78 2.30 12.61
N ILE A 170 -13.08 2.15 12.40
CA ILE A 170 -13.59 1.24 11.37
C ILE A 170 -13.23 1.73 9.96
N GLU A 171 -13.34 3.03 9.71
CA GLU A 171 -12.91 3.59 8.42
C GLU A 171 -11.40 3.43 8.19
N ASN A 172 -10.58 3.52 9.23
CA ASN A 172 -9.15 3.25 9.14
C ASN A 172 -8.83 1.79 8.83
N ILE A 173 -9.55 0.85 9.48
CA ILE A 173 -9.43 -0.57 9.17
C ILE A 173 -9.85 -0.84 7.72
N LYS A 174 -10.95 -0.24 7.25
CA LYS A 174 -11.38 -0.36 5.84
C LYS A 174 -10.34 0.21 4.87
N SER A 175 -9.73 1.35 5.18
CA SER A 175 -8.65 1.94 4.39
C SER A 175 -7.43 1.03 4.36
N TYR A 176 -7.00 0.53 5.52
CA TYR A 176 -5.91 -0.44 5.63
C TYR A 176 -6.18 -1.70 4.79
N ILE A 177 -7.40 -2.25 4.83
CA ILE A 177 -7.78 -3.41 4.03
C ILE A 177 -7.70 -3.09 2.54
N ARG A 178 -8.21 -1.94 2.07
CA ARG A 178 -8.14 -1.54 0.66
C ARG A 178 -6.71 -1.40 0.17
N GLU A 179 -5.84 -0.83 0.99
CA GLU A 179 -4.42 -0.61 0.67
C GLU A 179 -3.61 -1.90 0.68
N ASN A 180 -4.05 -2.87 1.49
CA ASN A 180 -3.42 -4.18 1.61
C ASN A 180 -4.22 -5.31 0.96
N LEU A 181 -5.09 -4.99 0.01
CA LEU A 181 -6.06 -5.93 -0.56
C LEU A 181 -5.43 -7.17 -1.19
N TYR A 182 -4.24 -7.00 -1.74
CA TYR A 182 -3.48 -8.05 -2.44
C TYR A 182 -2.67 -8.94 -1.51
N TYR A 183 -2.64 -8.62 -0.20
CA TYR A 183 -1.93 -9.39 0.81
C TYR A 183 -2.79 -10.47 1.43
N ASP A 184 -2.13 -11.55 1.81
CA ASP A 184 -2.72 -12.48 2.78
C ASP A 184 -2.40 -11.97 4.19
N PHE A 185 -3.29 -11.15 4.73
CA PHE A 185 -3.20 -10.66 6.10
C PHE A 185 -4.29 -11.30 6.97
N SER A 186 -3.95 -11.57 8.20
CA SER A 186 -4.86 -12.12 9.21
C SER A 186 -5.54 -10.99 10.00
N LEU A 187 -6.65 -11.32 10.65
CA LEU A 187 -7.28 -10.43 11.62
C LEU A 187 -6.30 -10.05 12.75
N ARG A 188 -5.44 -11.00 13.16
CA ARG A 188 -4.41 -10.78 14.17
C ARG A 188 -3.41 -9.73 13.73
N GLU A 189 -2.86 -9.85 12.52
CA GLU A 189 -1.92 -8.85 11.97
C GLU A 189 -2.57 -7.47 11.85
N THR A 190 -3.84 -7.42 11.45
CA THR A 190 -4.61 -6.16 11.43
C THR A 190 -4.76 -5.59 12.84
N ALA A 191 -5.08 -6.42 13.84
CA ALA A 191 -5.25 -5.99 15.21
C ALA A 191 -3.93 -5.50 15.82
N ASP A 192 -2.85 -6.24 15.60
CA ASP A 192 -1.50 -5.87 16.03
C ASP A 192 -1.06 -4.54 15.40
N PHE A 193 -1.38 -4.32 14.10
CA PHE A 193 -1.09 -3.06 13.41
C PHE A 193 -1.81 -1.86 14.04
N PHE A 194 -3.07 -2.02 14.44
CA PHE A 194 -3.86 -0.96 15.09
C PHE A 194 -3.68 -0.90 16.61
N GLY A 195 -2.86 -1.76 17.22
CA GLY A 195 -2.64 -1.79 18.68
C GLY A 195 -3.85 -2.28 19.47
N TYR A 196 -4.70 -3.13 18.89
CA TYR A 196 -5.88 -3.68 19.53
C TYR A 196 -5.80 -5.19 19.70
N ASN A 197 -6.57 -5.71 20.67
CA ASN A 197 -6.77 -7.14 20.78
C ASN A 197 -7.61 -7.67 19.59
N GLU A 198 -7.20 -8.80 19.02
CA GLU A 198 -7.84 -9.43 17.85
C GLU A 198 -9.35 -9.63 18.02
N LYS A 199 -9.76 -10.18 19.18
CA LYS A 199 -11.18 -10.43 19.47
C LYS A 199 -12.00 -9.13 19.54
N TYR A 200 -11.41 -8.09 20.16
CA TYR A 200 -12.04 -6.76 20.24
C TYR A 200 -12.22 -6.14 18.85
N LEU A 201 -11.15 -6.10 18.07
CA LEU A 201 -11.18 -5.52 16.72
C LEU A 201 -12.15 -6.25 15.80
N GLY A 202 -12.11 -7.60 15.80
CA GLY A 202 -13.01 -8.42 14.99
C GLY A 202 -14.48 -8.22 15.33
N ARG A 203 -14.80 -8.16 16.63
CA ARG A 203 -16.16 -7.88 17.10
C ARG A 203 -16.61 -6.47 16.68
N LYS A 204 -15.78 -5.46 16.92
CA LYS A 204 -16.11 -4.06 16.56
C LYS A 204 -16.28 -3.86 15.07
N PHE A 205 -15.42 -4.46 14.27
CA PHE A 205 -15.53 -4.40 12.81
C PHE A 205 -16.86 -5.03 12.34
N LYS A 206 -17.22 -6.21 12.86
CA LYS A 206 -18.46 -6.90 12.49
C LYS A 206 -19.71 -6.15 12.97
N GLU A 207 -19.69 -5.57 14.17
CA GLU A 207 -20.79 -4.75 14.70
C GLU A 207 -21.12 -3.56 13.78
N HIS A 208 -20.10 -2.92 13.17
CA HIS A 208 -20.28 -1.72 12.35
C HIS A 208 -20.50 -2.02 10.87
N THR A 209 -19.94 -3.11 10.35
CA THR A 209 -19.97 -3.42 8.91
C THR A 209 -20.93 -4.55 8.57
N GLY A 210 -21.41 -5.29 9.56
CA GLY A 210 -22.13 -6.55 9.37
C GLY A 210 -21.27 -7.72 8.90
N LEU A 211 -19.99 -7.50 8.58
CA LEU A 211 -19.08 -8.46 7.99
C LEU A 211 -17.86 -8.67 8.89
N THR A 212 -17.29 -9.86 8.86
CA THR A 212 -15.95 -10.07 9.39
C THR A 212 -14.91 -9.35 8.51
N VAL A 213 -13.73 -9.07 9.04
CA VAL A 213 -12.61 -8.50 8.25
C VAL A 213 -12.33 -9.35 7.01
N LYS A 214 -12.36 -10.67 7.15
CA LYS A 214 -12.13 -11.62 6.05
C LYS A 214 -13.20 -11.55 4.98
N GLU A 215 -14.47 -11.51 5.34
CA GLU A 215 -15.60 -11.38 4.40
C GLU A 215 -15.55 -10.05 3.66
N TYR A 216 -15.26 -8.96 4.37
CA TYR A 216 -15.10 -7.63 3.80
C TYR A 216 -13.94 -7.61 2.78
N THR A 217 -12.79 -8.19 3.14
CA THR A 217 -11.64 -8.33 2.23
C THR A 217 -11.99 -9.15 0.98
N HIS A 218 -12.70 -10.28 1.16
CA HIS A 218 -13.12 -11.10 0.02
C HIS A 218 -14.03 -10.32 -0.93
N ARG A 219 -14.99 -9.55 -0.41
CA ARG A 219 -15.89 -8.74 -1.23
C ARG A 219 -15.13 -7.73 -2.08
N LEU A 220 -14.19 -7.00 -1.49
CA LEU A 220 -13.34 -6.06 -2.23
C LEU A 220 -12.49 -6.74 -3.30
N ARG A 221 -11.92 -7.91 -2.99
CA ARG A 221 -11.15 -8.71 -3.96
C ARG A 221 -12.01 -9.17 -5.13
N ILE A 222 -13.24 -9.59 -4.86
CA ILE A 222 -14.18 -10.00 -5.91
C ILE A 222 -14.59 -8.82 -6.78
N ASP A 223 -14.81 -7.64 -6.21
CA ASP A 223 -15.14 -6.45 -7.00
C ASP A 223 -13.97 -6.06 -7.92
N SER A 224 -12.73 -6.06 -7.43
CA SER A 224 -11.54 -5.88 -8.27
C SER A 224 -11.40 -6.97 -9.34
N ALA A 225 -11.75 -8.24 -9.03
CA ALA A 225 -11.73 -9.32 -10.01
C ALA A 225 -12.77 -9.12 -11.13
N LYS A 226 -13.97 -8.63 -10.81
CA LYS A 226 -15.00 -8.31 -11.82
C LYS A 226 -14.51 -7.30 -12.85
N GLU A 227 -13.85 -6.22 -12.38
CA GLU A 227 -13.26 -5.21 -13.26
C GLU A 227 -12.23 -5.84 -14.22
N LYS A 228 -11.29 -6.63 -13.67
CA LYS A 228 -10.25 -7.28 -14.48
C LYS A 228 -10.82 -8.32 -15.44
N LEU A 229 -11.84 -9.07 -15.04
CA LEU A 229 -12.53 -10.05 -15.91
C LEU A 229 -13.22 -9.37 -17.09
N ALA A 230 -13.80 -8.18 -16.88
CA ALA A 230 -14.47 -7.40 -17.90
C ALA A 230 -13.48 -6.70 -18.85
N SER A 231 -12.36 -6.16 -18.32
CA SER A 231 -11.44 -5.28 -19.06
C SER A 231 -10.24 -6.00 -19.68
N THR A 232 -9.92 -7.25 -19.27
CA THR A 232 -8.71 -7.94 -19.72
C THR A 232 -8.97 -9.35 -20.25
N ASN A 233 -7.97 -9.92 -20.97
CA ASN A 233 -7.95 -11.32 -21.41
C ASN A 233 -7.08 -12.23 -20.53
N LEU A 234 -6.63 -11.74 -19.36
CA LEU A 234 -5.79 -12.49 -18.43
C LEU A 234 -6.47 -13.81 -18.03
N LYS A 235 -5.67 -14.85 -17.76
CA LYS A 235 -6.19 -16.11 -17.24
C LYS A 235 -6.88 -15.91 -15.91
N ILE A 236 -7.91 -16.69 -15.62
CA ILE A 236 -8.63 -16.61 -14.34
C ILE A 236 -7.70 -16.84 -13.16
N SER A 237 -6.71 -17.73 -13.32
CA SER A 237 -5.66 -17.96 -12.29
C SER A 237 -4.77 -16.74 -12.04
N GLU A 238 -4.45 -16.00 -13.10
CA GLU A 238 -3.67 -14.76 -12.99
C GLU A 238 -4.50 -13.68 -12.27
N ILE A 239 -5.76 -13.49 -12.67
CA ILE A 239 -6.66 -12.55 -12.00
C ILE A 239 -6.85 -12.92 -10.53
N ALA A 240 -7.08 -14.20 -10.20
CA ALA A 240 -7.20 -14.66 -8.82
C ALA A 240 -5.96 -14.25 -8.00
N GLY A 241 -4.77 -14.49 -8.55
CA GLY A 241 -3.53 -14.06 -7.94
C GLY A 241 -3.42 -12.53 -7.78
N MET A 242 -3.70 -11.79 -8.85
CA MET A 242 -3.62 -10.32 -8.85
C MET A 242 -4.56 -9.65 -7.84
N VAL A 243 -5.67 -10.27 -7.50
CA VAL A 243 -6.60 -9.75 -6.49
C VAL A 243 -6.40 -10.34 -5.09
N GLY A 244 -5.30 -11.07 -4.87
CA GLY A 244 -4.88 -11.52 -3.55
C GLY A 244 -5.34 -12.91 -3.14
N PHE A 245 -5.82 -13.76 -4.06
CA PHE A 245 -6.11 -15.15 -3.74
C PHE A 245 -4.92 -16.06 -4.06
N ASN A 246 -4.40 -16.76 -3.07
CA ASN A 246 -3.29 -17.71 -3.23
C ASN A 246 -3.70 -19.04 -3.86
N ASN A 247 -5.00 -19.30 -4.02
CA ASN A 247 -5.55 -20.54 -4.57
C ASN A 247 -6.74 -20.24 -5.48
N VAL A 248 -6.65 -20.66 -6.74
CA VAL A 248 -7.68 -20.42 -7.76
C VAL A 248 -8.98 -21.16 -7.48
N THR A 249 -8.92 -22.36 -6.88
CA THR A 249 -10.11 -23.13 -6.52
C THR A 249 -10.87 -22.41 -5.41
N TYR A 250 -10.16 -21.87 -4.44
CA TYR A 250 -10.75 -21.07 -3.38
C TYR A 250 -11.36 -19.76 -3.93
N PHE A 251 -10.65 -19.09 -4.85
CA PHE A 251 -11.16 -17.92 -5.56
C PHE A 251 -12.47 -18.23 -6.28
N ASN A 252 -12.52 -19.29 -7.09
CA ASN A 252 -13.72 -19.68 -7.83
C ASN A 252 -14.92 -19.90 -6.89
N ARG A 253 -14.69 -20.56 -5.75
CA ARG A 253 -15.72 -20.79 -4.73
C ARG A 253 -16.24 -19.49 -4.12
N ILE A 254 -15.35 -18.58 -3.77
CA ILE A 254 -15.73 -17.27 -3.21
C ILE A 254 -16.43 -16.42 -4.27
N PHE A 255 -15.92 -16.38 -5.51
CA PHE A 255 -16.52 -15.65 -6.60
C PHE A 255 -17.95 -16.14 -6.89
N MET A 256 -18.16 -17.46 -7.00
CA MET A 256 -19.49 -18.05 -7.19
C MET A 256 -20.42 -17.69 -6.03
N ARG A 257 -19.95 -17.71 -4.80
CA ARG A 257 -20.77 -17.35 -3.63
C ARG A 257 -21.20 -15.88 -3.66
N GLU A 258 -20.30 -14.95 -4.05
CA GLU A 258 -20.58 -13.50 -4.03
C GLU A 258 -21.32 -13.00 -5.28
N VAL A 259 -21.17 -13.71 -6.43
CA VAL A 259 -21.65 -13.23 -7.75
C VAL A 259 -22.71 -14.15 -8.35
N SER A 260 -22.88 -15.37 -7.80
CA SER A 260 -23.82 -16.40 -8.24
C SER A 260 -23.53 -17.01 -9.62
N VAL A 261 -22.43 -16.63 -10.26
CA VAL A 261 -21.92 -17.21 -11.52
C VAL A 261 -20.43 -17.47 -11.42
N THR A 262 -19.88 -18.34 -12.28
CA THR A 262 -18.44 -18.56 -12.31
C THR A 262 -17.70 -17.38 -12.93
N PRO A 263 -16.39 -17.17 -12.60
CA PRO A 263 -15.58 -16.12 -13.24
C PRO A 263 -15.60 -16.21 -14.77
N ALA A 264 -15.60 -17.44 -15.34
CA ALA A 264 -15.64 -17.65 -16.77
C ALA A 264 -16.98 -17.23 -17.40
N GLN A 265 -18.08 -17.58 -16.74
CA GLN A 265 -19.43 -17.14 -17.17
C GLN A 265 -19.55 -15.61 -17.08
N TYR A 266 -19.14 -15.02 -15.97
CA TYR A 266 -19.15 -13.57 -15.77
C TYR A 266 -18.37 -12.84 -16.88
N ARG A 267 -17.19 -13.32 -17.24
CA ARG A 267 -16.39 -12.77 -18.35
C ARG A 267 -17.16 -12.85 -19.68
N LYS A 268 -17.74 -14.03 -19.97
CA LYS A 268 -18.50 -14.24 -21.22
C LYS A 268 -19.69 -13.28 -21.33
N GLU A 269 -20.45 -13.12 -20.27
CA GLU A 269 -21.61 -12.21 -20.22
C GLU A 269 -21.22 -10.75 -20.42
N ARG A 270 -20.11 -10.30 -19.77
CA ARG A 270 -19.66 -8.91 -19.88
C ARG A 270 -19.01 -8.57 -21.22
N LYS A 271 -18.35 -9.52 -21.87
CA LYS A 271 -17.75 -9.33 -23.20
C LYS A 271 -18.74 -9.63 -24.33
N GLY A 272 -19.71 -10.50 -24.13
CA GLY A 272 -20.74 -10.81 -25.11
C GLY A 272 -21.82 -9.72 -25.26
N GLY A 273 -22.01 -8.87 -24.27
CA GLY A 273 -22.93 -7.74 -24.31
C GLY A 273 -22.50 -6.56 -25.17
N THR A 274 -21.27 -6.56 -25.68
CA THR A 274 -20.74 -5.47 -26.53
C THR A 274 -20.97 -5.70 -28.03
N TYR A 275 -21.51 -6.87 -28.45
CA TYR A 275 -21.77 -7.18 -29.86
C TYR A 275 -23.24 -7.08 -30.27
N GLY A 276 -24.10 -6.49 -29.42
CA GLY A 276 -25.55 -6.39 -29.68
C GLY A 276 -26.10 -4.97 -29.90
N ALA A 277 -25.26 -3.97 -30.10
CA ALA A 277 -25.71 -2.57 -30.26
C ALA A 277 -25.32 -1.95 -31.61
N GLU A 278 -25.20 -2.76 -32.67
CA GLU A 278 -25.15 -2.29 -34.07
C GLU A 278 -25.99 -3.22 -34.92
N LEU A 279 -27.29 -2.90 -35.04
CA LEU A 279 -28.18 -3.20 -36.17
C LEU A 279 -29.28 -2.15 -36.20
#